data_173359658d3fa198fd76b09fd99df567
#
_entry.id   173359658d3fa198fd76b09fd99df567
#
_cell.length_a   1.000
_cell.length_b   1.000
_cell.length_c   1.000
_cell.angle_alpha   90.00
_cell.angle_beta   90.00
_cell.angle_gamma   90.00
#
_symmetry.space_group_name_H-M   'P 1'
#
loop_
_entity.id
_entity.type
_entity.pdbx_description
1 polymer ?
#
loop_
_entity_poly.entity_id
_entity_poly.type
_entity_poly.pdbx_seq_one_letter_code
_entity_poly.pdbx_strand_id
1 'polypeptide(L)'
;MDDLFSASTRERSFKNAPLAVRMRPNSLDEYVGQQKAVGKGSWLRAAIEHDVLSSVILYGPAGTGKTTLAHIIANHTKSEFVEVSAVTGTVKDLRRVIDEAKTRLNTYDRRTILFIDEIHRFSKSQQDALLHAVENRTVIMIGATTENPYFEVNSALLSRGRVVELEHLKDEDIATLIERALEAPQGMNGKFSADEDTVKTICTLAAGDARSALTTLELASEIAVTRPDTEGTPAPAAGERYPITVDDVKIANPRRGFSYDKNGDMHYDIISAFIKSMRGSDPDATIYWLARMIDAGEDPKFIARRIMIHASEDVGNADPQALLVAHAAFKSAEVIGYPECRINLAQAALYVCLAPKSNACEASIDAALADIHNSGLREVPSYLRDRHRPGSDEYGVYKYPHDYPEGWVDQRYLPEGLERGAFWQPAGRGWEEWRVEQSERDRSGNAPK
;
A
#
# COMPACT_ATOMS: atom_id res chain seq x y z
N MET A 1 -24.21 -35.72 1.22
CA MET A 1 -25.65 -35.37 1.16
C MET A 1 -25.78 -33.98 1.73
N ASP A 2 -25.85 -32.96 0.84
CA ASP A 2 -26.24 -31.62 1.27
C ASP A 2 -27.74 -31.68 1.57
N ASP A 3 -28.08 -31.60 2.83
CA ASP A 3 -29.45 -31.67 3.32
C ASP A 3 -30.22 -30.43 2.81
N LEU A 4 -31.49 -30.60 2.41
CA LEU A 4 -32.37 -29.52 1.94
C LEU A 4 -32.42 -28.34 2.93
N PHE A 5 -32.21 -28.60 4.21
CA PHE A 5 -32.10 -27.60 5.28
C PHE A 5 -30.80 -26.77 5.19
N SER A 6 -29.68 -27.36 4.76
CA SER A 6 -28.42 -26.63 4.59
C SER A 6 -28.48 -25.68 3.39
N ALA A 7 -29.14 -26.08 2.31
CA ALA A 7 -29.35 -25.23 1.13
C ALA A 7 -30.27 -24.02 1.44
N SER A 8 -31.39 -24.25 2.14
CA SER A 8 -32.31 -23.18 2.54
C SER A 8 -31.69 -22.21 3.57
N THR A 9 -30.84 -22.71 4.45
CA THR A 9 -30.09 -21.90 5.43
C THR A 9 -29.03 -21.05 4.77
N ARG A 10 -28.28 -21.60 3.78
CA ARG A 10 -27.33 -20.86 2.96
C ARG A 10 -28.00 -19.74 2.15
N GLU A 11 -29.15 -20.03 1.55
CA GLU A 11 -29.93 -19.07 0.76
C GLU A 11 -30.47 -17.92 1.61
N ARG A 12 -30.96 -18.20 2.82
CA ARG A 12 -31.38 -17.16 3.79
C ARG A 12 -30.18 -16.34 4.31
N SER A 13 -29.08 -16.99 4.60
CA SER A 13 -27.84 -16.32 5.03
C SER A 13 -27.31 -15.41 3.95
N PHE A 14 -27.35 -15.83 2.68
CA PHE A 14 -26.93 -15.03 1.54
C PHE A 14 -27.84 -13.79 1.33
N LYS A 15 -29.17 -13.94 1.47
CA LYS A 15 -30.10 -12.81 1.35
C LYS A 15 -29.89 -11.74 2.41
N ASN A 16 -29.40 -12.11 3.57
CA ASN A 16 -29.11 -11.20 4.71
C ASN A 16 -27.66 -10.73 4.72
N ALA A 17 -26.82 -11.17 3.77
CA ALA A 17 -25.45 -10.70 3.68
C ALA A 17 -25.38 -9.26 3.20
N PRO A 18 -24.36 -8.47 3.61
CA PRO A 18 -24.14 -7.12 3.12
C PRO A 18 -24.13 -7.03 1.60
N LEU A 19 -24.63 -5.94 1.03
CA LEU A 19 -24.71 -5.73 -0.42
C LEU A 19 -23.38 -5.99 -1.13
N ALA A 20 -22.27 -5.53 -0.54
CA ALA A 20 -20.92 -5.77 -1.05
C ALA A 20 -20.55 -7.26 -1.15
N VAL A 21 -21.17 -8.14 -0.35
CA VAL A 21 -20.98 -9.59 -0.42
C VAL A 21 -21.89 -10.21 -1.47
N ARG A 22 -23.16 -9.79 -1.51
CA ARG A 22 -24.15 -10.26 -2.46
C ARG A 22 -23.79 -9.91 -3.91
N MET A 23 -23.14 -8.76 -4.12
CA MET A 23 -22.75 -8.24 -5.43
C MET A 23 -21.36 -8.72 -5.90
N ARG A 24 -20.73 -9.67 -5.20
CA ARG A 24 -19.44 -10.22 -5.66
C ARG A 24 -19.60 -10.91 -7.01
N PRO A 25 -18.78 -10.53 -8.02
CA PRO A 25 -18.79 -11.19 -9.31
C PRO A 25 -18.32 -12.65 -9.19
N ASN A 26 -18.90 -13.52 -10.02
CA ASN A 26 -18.55 -14.94 -10.07
C ASN A 26 -17.64 -15.30 -11.25
N SER A 27 -17.45 -14.39 -12.18
CA SER A 27 -16.63 -14.58 -13.38
C SER A 27 -15.73 -13.37 -13.66
N LEU A 28 -14.70 -13.57 -14.48
CA LEU A 28 -13.82 -12.49 -14.94
C LEU A 28 -14.55 -11.45 -15.80
N ASP A 29 -15.61 -11.83 -16.49
CA ASP A 29 -16.37 -10.91 -17.33
C ASP A 29 -17.29 -9.99 -16.51
N GLU A 30 -17.69 -10.43 -15.33
CA GLU A 30 -18.42 -9.60 -14.36
C GLU A 30 -17.49 -8.70 -13.54
N TYR A 31 -16.18 -8.99 -13.53
CA TYR A 31 -15.20 -8.29 -12.72
C TYR A 31 -14.90 -6.90 -13.32
N VAL A 32 -15.27 -5.87 -12.62
CA VAL A 32 -15.18 -4.48 -13.08
C VAL A 32 -13.81 -3.88 -12.81
N GLY A 33 -13.31 -3.11 -13.77
CA GLY A 33 -12.01 -2.44 -13.66
C GLY A 33 -10.82 -3.39 -13.85
N GLN A 34 -9.65 -2.98 -13.37
CA GLN A 34 -8.41 -3.78 -13.34
C GLN A 34 -7.94 -4.29 -14.71
N GLN A 35 -8.12 -3.49 -15.76
CA GLN A 35 -7.82 -3.92 -17.13
C GLN A 35 -6.35 -4.32 -17.33
N LYS A 36 -5.41 -3.71 -16.61
CA LYS A 36 -3.99 -4.08 -16.65
C LYS A 36 -3.74 -5.48 -16.08
N ALA A 37 -4.44 -5.83 -14.99
CA ALA A 37 -4.25 -7.10 -14.30
C ALA A 37 -5.00 -8.25 -14.97
N VAL A 38 -6.29 -8.07 -15.29
CA VAL A 38 -7.19 -9.14 -15.76
C VAL A 38 -7.92 -8.81 -17.07
N GLY A 39 -7.54 -7.73 -17.77
CA GLY A 39 -8.08 -7.40 -19.08
C GLY A 39 -7.73 -8.45 -20.15
N LYS A 40 -8.43 -8.40 -21.28
CA LYS A 40 -8.15 -9.29 -22.42
C LYS A 40 -6.70 -9.15 -22.86
N GLY A 41 -5.97 -10.28 -22.94
CA GLY A 41 -4.56 -10.32 -23.30
C GLY A 41 -3.58 -10.19 -22.12
N SER A 42 -4.06 -9.97 -20.89
CA SER A 42 -3.18 -10.02 -19.72
C SER A 42 -2.73 -11.46 -19.43
N TRP A 43 -1.51 -11.59 -18.89
CA TRP A 43 -0.97 -12.91 -18.57
C TRP A 43 -1.79 -13.62 -17.48
N LEU A 44 -2.33 -12.87 -16.49
CA LEU A 44 -3.11 -13.44 -15.41
C LEU A 44 -4.43 -14.01 -15.93
N ARG A 45 -5.14 -13.27 -16.80
CA ARG A 45 -6.35 -13.77 -17.46
C ARG A 45 -6.06 -15.03 -18.26
N ALA A 46 -5.04 -15.04 -19.09
CA ALA A 46 -4.64 -16.21 -19.86
C ALA A 46 -4.27 -17.39 -18.94
N ALA A 47 -3.57 -17.17 -17.84
CA ALA A 47 -3.21 -18.22 -16.89
C ALA A 47 -4.45 -18.83 -16.19
N ILE A 48 -5.47 -18.01 -15.90
CA ILE A 48 -6.75 -18.47 -15.33
C ILE A 48 -7.52 -19.27 -16.36
N GLU A 49 -7.72 -18.74 -17.58
CA GLU A 49 -8.50 -19.36 -18.66
C GLU A 49 -7.91 -20.70 -19.11
N HIS A 50 -6.59 -20.86 -19.08
CA HIS A 50 -5.90 -22.10 -19.46
C HIS A 50 -5.58 -23.01 -18.27
N ASP A 51 -5.98 -22.65 -17.05
CA ASP A 51 -5.74 -23.40 -15.81
C ASP A 51 -4.25 -23.72 -15.55
N VAL A 52 -3.36 -22.77 -15.88
CA VAL A 52 -1.91 -22.88 -15.68
C VAL A 52 -1.39 -21.90 -14.65
N LEU A 53 -2.26 -21.45 -13.75
CA LEU A 53 -1.91 -20.45 -12.73
C LEU A 53 -0.84 -21.01 -11.79
N SER A 54 0.21 -20.23 -11.58
CA SER A 54 1.16 -20.36 -10.47
C SER A 54 0.74 -19.48 -9.28
N SER A 55 1.46 -19.58 -8.16
CA SER A 55 1.21 -18.71 -7.01
C SER A 55 1.32 -17.22 -7.37
N VAL A 56 0.44 -16.40 -6.79
CA VAL A 56 0.38 -14.96 -7.02
C VAL A 56 0.23 -14.19 -5.70
N ILE A 57 0.72 -12.97 -5.70
CA ILE A 57 0.50 -12.00 -4.62
C ILE A 57 -0.27 -10.83 -5.21
N LEU A 58 -1.50 -10.64 -4.77
CA LEU A 58 -2.37 -9.54 -5.15
C LEU A 58 -2.08 -8.35 -4.22
N TYR A 59 -1.55 -7.30 -4.76
CA TYR A 59 -1.20 -6.08 -4.03
C TYR A 59 -2.06 -4.92 -4.50
N GLY A 60 -2.47 -4.07 -3.58
CA GLY A 60 -3.22 -2.85 -3.92
C GLY A 60 -4.14 -2.38 -2.80
N PRO A 61 -4.78 -1.21 -2.95
CA PRO A 61 -5.62 -0.59 -1.94
C PRO A 61 -6.81 -1.47 -1.50
N ALA A 62 -7.43 -1.11 -0.38
CA ALA A 62 -8.66 -1.77 0.08
C ALA A 62 -9.78 -1.62 -0.96
N GLY A 63 -10.70 -2.58 -1.00
CA GLY A 63 -11.88 -2.53 -1.86
C GLY A 63 -11.64 -2.68 -3.37
N THR A 64 -10.40 -2.92 -3.83
CA THR A 64 -10.04 -3.11 -5.25
C THR A 64 -10.37 -4.49 -5.80
N GLY A 65 -10.92 -5.40 -4.98
CA GLY A 65 -11.40 -6.71 -5.42
C GLY A 65 -10.42 -7.86 -5.27
N LYS A 66 -9.31 -7.75 -4.50
CA LYS A 66 -8.32 -8.82 -4.29
C LYS A 66 -8.94 -10.17 -3.88
N THR A 67 -9.73 -10.17 -2.81
CA THR A 67 -10.42 -11.38 -2.31
C THR A 67 -11.41 -11.92 -3.33
N THR A 68 -12.13 -11.03 -4.01
CA THR A 68 -13.07 -11.38 -5.08
C THR A 68 -12.37 -12.08 -6.25
N LEU A 69 -11.24 -11.53 -6.69
CA LEU A 69 -10.43 -12.13 -7.75
C LEU A 69 -9.93 -13.54 -7.37
N ALA A 70 -9.52 -13.73 -6.12
CA ALA A 70 -9.10 -15.03 -5.62
C ALA A 70 -10.24 -16.07 -5.69
N HIS A 71 -11.48 -15.69 -5.35
CA HIS A 71 -12.65 -16.55 -5.49
C HIS A 71 -12.98 -16.87 -6.96
N ILE A 72 -12.92 -15.88 -7.86
CA ILE A 72 -13.12 -16.09 -9.29
C ILE A 72 -12.10 -17.10 -9.84
N ILE A 73 -10.82 -16.94 -9.47
CA ILE A 73 -9.76 -17.87 -9.85
C ILE A 73 -10.08 -19.29 -9.37
N ALA A 74 -10.48 -19.45 -8.12
CA ALA A 74 -10.81 -20.76 -7.57
C ALA A 74 -11.98 -21.41 -8.27
N ASN A 75 -13.04 -20.66 -8.55
CA ASN A 75 -14.22 -21.15 -9.25
C ASN A 75 -13.89 -21.58 -10.68
N HIS A 76 -13.05 -20.80 -11.39
CA HIS A 76 -12.67 -21.07 -12.76
C HIS A 76 -11.78 -22.32 -12.90
N THR A 77 -10.82 -22.47 -12.00
CA THR A 77 -9.84 -23.58 -12.01
C THR A 77 -10.36 -24.87 -11.38
N LYS A 78 -11.58 -24.89 -10.85
CA LYS A 78 -12.20 -26.02 -10.13
C LYS A 78 -11.34 -26.53 -8.96
N SER A 79 -10.45 -25.71 -8.46
CA SER A 79 -9.59 -26.00 -7.32
C SER A 79 -10.38 -25.90 -6.01
N GLU A 80 -9.93 -26.60 -4.97
CA GLU A 80 -10.45 -26.39 -3.62
C GLU A 80 -9.95 -25.05 -3.11
N PHE A 81 -10.87 -24.20 -2.62
CA PHE A 81 -10.53 -22.90 -2.04
C PHE A 81 -10.46 -23.00 -0.51
N VAL A 82 -9.29 -22.72 0.03
CA VAL A 82 -9.07 -22.70 1.48
C VAL A 82 -8.54 -21.34 1.87
N GLU A 83 -9.28 -20.65 2.72
CA GLU A 83 -8.89 -19.35 3.27
C GLU A 83 -8.25 -19.50 4.62
N VAL A 84 -7.11 -18.84 4.83
CA VAL A 84 -6.43 -18.74 6.12
C VAL A 84 -6.25 -17.28 6.48
N SER A 85 -6.79 -16.88 7.62
CA SER A 85 -6.63 -15.52 8.13
C SER A 85 -5.20 -15.32 8.65
N ALA A 86 -4.54 -14.28 8.18
CA ALA A 86 -3.21 -13.92 8.68
C ALA A 86 -3.22 -13.41 10.14
N VAL A 87 -4.38 -12.98 10.64
CA VAL A 87 -4.54 -12.46 12.00
C VAL A 87 -4.66 -13.61 13.02
N THR A 88 -5.40 -14.67 12.69
CA THR A 88 -5.73 -15.75 13.63
C THR A 88 -5.07 -17.09 13.28
N GLY A 89 -4.56 -17.24 12.06
CA GLY A 89 -3.95 -18.48 11.58
C GLY A 89 -2.62 -18.77 12.26
N THR A 90 -2.44 -20.00 12.72
CA THR A 90 -1.18 -20.46 13.30
C THR A 90 -0.36 -21.28 12.31
N VAL A 91 0.95 -21.48 12.58
CA VAL A 91 1.80 -22.42 11.81
C VAL A 91 1.20 -23.83 11.77
N LYS A 92 0.51 -24.24 12.84
CA LYS A 92 -0.17 -25.55 12.94
C LYS A 92 -1.33 -25.63 11.94
N ASP A 93 -2.11 -24.56 11.81
CA ASP A 93 -3.22 -24.50 10.85
C ASP A 93 -2.72 -24.56 9.41
N LEU A 94 -1.65 -23.83 9.11
CA LEU A 94 -1.00 -23.87 7.79
C LEU A 94 -0.53 -25.29 7.45
N ARG A 95 0.15 -25.97 8.37
CA ARG A 95 0.60 -27.36 8.16
C ARG A 95 -0.58 -28.29 7.92
N ARG A 96 -1.64 -28.19 8.72
CA ARG A 96 -2.86 -29.00 8.53
C ARG A 96 -3.45 -28.78 7.13
N VAL A 97 -3.59 -27.54 6.68
CA VAL A 97 -4.12 -27.22 5.35
C VAL A 97 -3.23 -27.76 4.23
N ILE A 98 -1.89 -27.69 4.40
CA ILE A 98 -0.93 -28.24 3.45
C ILE A 98 -1.03 -29.77 3.38
N ASP A 99 -1.16 -30.46 4.51
CA ASP A 99 -1.30 -31.92 4.56
C ASP A 99 -2.62 -32.38 3.92
N GLU A 100 -3.73 -31.66 4.19
CA GLU A 100 -5.01 -31.90 3.54
C GLU A 100 -4.93 -31.65 2.03
N ALA A 101 -4.24 -30.57 1.58
CA ALA A 101 -4.02 -30.27 0.16
C ALA A 101 -3.21 -31.39 -0.53
N LYS A 102 -2.15 -31.89 0.13
CA LYS A 102 -1.35 -33.01 -0.36
C LYS A 102 -2.17 -34.29 -0.51
N THR A 103 -3.00 -34.60 0.47
CA THR A 103 -3.91 -35.74 0.42
C THR A 103 -4.91 -35.59 -0.71
N ARG A 104 -5.51 -34.41 -0.87
CA ARG A 104 -6.49 -34.12 -1.92
C ARG A 104 -5.88 -34.22 -3.31
N LEU A 105 -4.65 -33.70 -3.49
CA LEU A 105 -3.94 -33.79 -4.76
C LEU A 105 -3.63 -35.27 -5.10
N ASN A 106 -3.11 -36.04 -4.16
CA ASN A 106 -2.69 -37.43 -4.39
C ASN A 106 -3.88 -38.39 -4.56
N THR A 107 -5.03 -38.13 -3.92
CA THR A 107 -6.19 -39.06 -3.93
C THR A 107 -7.19 -38.71 -5.03
N TYR A 108 -7.38 -37.42 -5.30
CA TYR A 108 -8.45 -36.93 -6.17
C TYR A 108 -7.96 -36.12 -7.37
N ASP A 109 -6.63 -35.97 -7.53
CA ASP A 109 -6.01 -35.09 -8.54
C ASP A 109 -6.61 -33.67 -8.55
N ARG A 110 -7.02 -33.21 -7.34
CA ARG A 110 -7.65 -31.90 -7.17
C ARG A 110 -6.69 -30.94 -6.47
N ARG A 111 -6.38 -29.83 -7.15
CA ARG A 111 -5.49 -28.77 -6.61
C ARG A 111 -6.19 -27.97 -5.52
N THR A 112 -5.40 -27.36 -4.65
CA THR A 112 -5.87 -26.47 -3.60
C THR A 112 -5.31 -25.07 -3.82
N ILE A 113 -6.20 -24.07 -3.87
CA ILE A 113 -5.83 -22.65 -3.76
C ILE A 113 -5.86 -22.30 -2.29
N LEU A 114 -4.71 -21.91 -1.77
CA LEU A 114 -4.56 -21.37 -0.43
C LEU A 114 -4.59 -19.86 -0.50
N PHE A 115 -5.70 -19.27 -0.09
CA PHE A 115 -5.85 -17.81 -0.01
C PHE A 115 -5.45 -17.30 1.36
N ILE A 116 -4.59 -16.28 1.38
CA ILE A 116 -4.10 -15.65 2.60
C ILE A 116 -4.38 -14.15 2.48
N ASP A 117 -5.40 -13.69 3.21
CA ASP A 117 -5.71 -12.27 3.28
C ASP A 117 -4.75 -11.56 4.24
N GLU A 118 -4.28 -10.38 3.84
CA GLU A 118 -3.30 -9.57 4.57
C GLU A 118 -2.00 -10.34 4.91
N ILE A 119 -1.41 -11.01 3.90
CA ILE A 119 -0.24 -11.87 4.05
C ILE A 119 0.96 -11.19 4.75
N HIS A 120 1.06 -9.85 4.69
CA HIS A 120 2.07 -9.07 5.39
C HIS A 120 2.01 -9.22 6.93
N ARG A 121 0.87 -9.64 7.48
CA ARG A 121 0.71 -9.91 8.91
C ARG A 121 1.27 -11.25 9.35
N PHE A 122 1.62 -12.11 8.42
CA PHE A 122 2.29 -13.36 8.77
C PHE A 122 3.72 -13.10 9.25
N SER A 123 4.08 -13.72 10.38
CA SER A 123 5.47 -13.79 10.85
C SER A 123 6.37 -14.49 9.81
N LYS A 124 7.66 -14.25 9.86
CA LYS A 124 8.63 -14.94 8.99
C LYS A 124 8.49 -16.46 9.07
N SER A 125 8.29 -17.03 10.26
CA SER A 125 8.11 -18.47 10.45
C SER A 125 6.83 -19.04 9.81
N GLN A 126 5.76 -18.24 9.72
CA GLN A 126 4.53 -18.63 9.02
C GLN A 126 4.75 -18.57 7.50
N GLN A 127 5.43 -17.55 7.02
CA GLN A 127 5.78 -17.43 5.60
C GLN A 127 6.74 -18.54 5.16
N ASP A 128 7.73 -18.89 5.99
CA ASP A 128 8.68 -19.98 5.71
C ASP A 128 7.99 -21.35 5.65
N ALA A 129 6.95 -21.58 6.47
CA ALA A 129 6.18 -22.81 6.44
C ALA A 129 5.46 -23.07 5.10
N LEU A 130 5.20 -22.01 4.33
CA LEU A 130 4.57 -22.09 2.99
C LEU A 130 5.56 -22.44 1.87
N LEU A 131 6.84 -22.12 2.04
CA LEU A 131 7.84 -22.20 0.96
C LEU A 131 7.85 -23.55 0.24
N HIS A 132 7.94 -24.64 1.01
CA HIS A 132 8.03 -25.98 0.46
C HIS A 132 6.75 -26.41 -0.27
N ALA A 133 5.59 -26.05 0.26
CA ALA A 133 4.30 -26.37 -0.34
C ALA A 133 4.05 -25.60 -1.65
N VAL A 134 4.51 -24.35 -1.72
CA VAL A 134 4.46 -23.50 -2.93
C VAL A 134 5.45 -24.01 -3.97
N GLU A 135 6.68 -24.33 -3.59
CA GLU A 135 7.73 -24.83 -4.47
C GLU A 135 7.35 -26.16 -5.14
N ASN A 136 6.81 -27.08 -4.36
CA ASN A 136 6.36 -28.39 -4.86
C ASN A 136 4.96 -28.33 -5.50
N ARG A 137 4.35 -27.16 -5.63
CA ARG A 137 2.99 -26.99 -6.16
C ARG A 137 1.93 -27.83 -5.45
N THR A 138 2.16 -28.18 -4.17
CA THR A 138 1.15 -28.83 -3.33
C THR A 138 -0.05 -27.91 -3.12
N VAL A 139 0.20 -26.60 -3.04
CA VAL A 139 -0.81 -25.56 -3.04
C VAL A 139 -0.47 -24.48 -4.07
N ILE A 140 -1.48 -23.83 -4.63
CA ILE A 140 -1.36 -22.58 -5.36
C ILE A 140 -1.67 -21.49 -4.34
N MET A 141 -0.65 -20.70 -3.96
CA MET A 141 -0.83 -19.63 -2.99
C MET A 141 -1.36 -18.37 -3.70
N ILE A 142 -2.42 -17.78 -3.16
CA ILE A 142 -2.86 -16.44 -3.51
C ILE A 142 -2.76 -15.59 -2.24
N GLY A 143 -1.70 -14.80 -2.12
CA GLY A 143 -1.56 -13.82 -1.05
C GLY A 143 -2.22 -12.51 -1.44
N ALA A 144 -3.00 -11.90 -0.53
CA ALA A 144 -3.52 -10.54 -0.72
C ALA A 144 -2.89 -9.61 0.32
N THR A 145 -2.57 -8.38 -0.09
CA THR A 145 -2.02 -7.37 0.81
C THR A 145 -2.35 -5.94 0.34
N THR A 146 -2.46 -5.03 1.29
CA THR A 146 -2.53 -3.59 1.05
C THR A 146 -1.16 -2.92 1.15
N GLU A 147 -0.17 -3.59 1.74
CA GLU A 147 1.20 -3.08 1.92
C GLU A 147 2.10 -3.55 0.77
N ASN A 148 3.18 -2.81 0.52
CA ASN A 148 4.11 -3.16 -0.56
C ASN A 148 4.77 -4.52 -0.31
N PRO A 149 4.50 -5.53 -1.14
CA PRO A 149 4.95 -6.90 -0.89
C PRO A 149 6.46 -7.06 -0.92
N TYR A 150 7.20 -6.18 -1.60
CA TYR A 150 8.66 -6.25 -1.67
C TYR A 150 9.35 -5.93 -0.33
N PHE A 151 8.64 -5.29 0.60
CA PHE A 151 9.16 -5.01 1.95
C PHE A 151 8.64 -5.99 3.00
N GLU A 152 7.42 -6.49 2.83
CA GLU A 152 6.71 -7.22 3.89
C GLU A 152 6.69 -8.74 3.65
N VAL A 153 6.80 -9.19 2.40
CA VAL A 153 6.76 -10.61 2.07
C VAL A 153 8.18 -11.14 1.89
N ASN A 154 8.43 -12.34 2.42
CA ASN A 154 9.71 -13.03 2.28
C ASN A 154 10.12 -13.12 0.80
N SER A 155 11.35 -12.71 0.50
CA SER A 155 11.93 -12.73 -0.87
C SER A 155 11.88 -14.12 -1.51
N ALA A 156 11.96 -15.19 -0.69
CA ALA A 156 11.84 -16.57 -1.18
C ALA A 156 10.42 -16.90 -1.65
N LEU A 157 9.35 -16.33 -1.05
CA LEU A 157 7.98 -16.45 -1.57
C LEU A 157 7.78 -15.58 -2.82
N LEU A 158 8.31 -14.36 -2.82
CA LEU A 158 8.26 -13.45 -3.98
C LEU A 158 8.90 -14.08 -5.22
N SER A 159 10.02 -14.79 -5.06
CA SER A 159 10.70 -15.48 -6.19
C SER A 159 9.91 -16.66 -6.77
N ARG A 160 8.94 -17.20 -6.03
CA ARG A 160 8.09 -18.35 -6.42
C ARG A 160 6.68 -17.97 -6.83
N GLY A 161 6.31 -16.70 -6.65
CA GLY A 161 5.02 -16.13 -7.04
C GLY A 161 5.20 -14.91 -7.93
N ARG A 162 4.13 -14.51 -8.61
CA ARG A 162 4.10 -13.25 -9.34
C ARG A 162 3.32 -12.21 -8.57
N VAL A 163 3.85 -11.01 -8.47
CA VAL A 163 3.14 -9.86 -7.90
C VAL A 163 2.22 -9.28 -8.97
N VAL A 164 0.97 -9.07 -8.60
CA VAL A 164 -0.08 -8.45 -9.44
C VAL A 164 -0.59 -7.23 -8.69
N GLU A 165 -0.36 -6.08 -9.24
CA GLU A 165 -0.87 -4.82 -8.71
C GLU A 165 -2.31 -4.58 -9.16
N LEU A 166 -3.18 -4.24 -8.21
CA LEU A 166 -4.54 -3.79 -8.43
C LEU A 166 -4.63 -2.31 -8.08
N GLU A 167 -5.10 -1.51 -9.00
CA GLU A 167 -5.23 -0.06 -8.85
C GLU A 167 -6.57 0.31 -8.19
N HIS A 168 -6.72 1.54 -7.71
CA HIS A 168 -8.03 2.08 -7.35
C HIS A 168 -8.99 1.97 -8.53
N LEU A 169 -10.25 1.64 -8.24
CA LEU A 169 -11.28 1.65 -9.27
C LEU A 169 -11.57 3.10 -9.68
N LYS A 170 -11.82 3.29 -10.96
CA LYS A 170 -12.24 4.60 -11.47
C LYS A 170 -13.70 4.88 -11.13
N ASP A 171 -14.10 6.14 -11.18
CA ASP A 171 -15.49 6.53 -10.92
C ASP A 171 -16.47 5.83 -11.88
N GLU A 172 -16.08 5.60 -13.15
CA GLU A 172 -16.91 4.86 -14.11
C GLU A 172 -17.09 3.38 -13.70
N ASP A 173 -16.05 2.77 -13.12
CA ASP A 173 -16.10 1.40 -12.62
C ASP A 173 -17.04 1.30 -11.40
N ILE A 174 -16.94 2.25 -10.47
CA ILE A 174 -17.81 2.35 -9.29
C ILE A 174 -19.26 2.61 -9.70
N ALA A 175 -19.51 3.53 -10.63
CA ALA A 175 -20.84 3.81 -11.17
C ALA A 175 -21.48 2.54 -11.76
N THR A 176 -20.71 1.77 -12.55
CA THR A 176 -21.14 0.49 -13.10
C THR A 176 -21.54 -0.51 -12.01
N LEU A 177 -20.79 -0.56 -10.89
CA LEU A 177 -21.13 -1.43 -9.75
C LEU A 177 -22.41 -0.99 -9.04
N ILE A 178 -22.62 0.32 -8.88
CA ILE A 178 -23.83 0.91 -8.30
C ILE A 178 -25.05 0.58 -9.16
N GLU A 179 -24.99 0.82 -10.47
CA GLU A 179 -26.07 0.50 -11.42
C GLU A 179 -26.44 -0.98 -11.39
N ARG A 180 -25.44 -1.87 -11.42
CA ARG A 180 -25.67 -3.31 -11.26
C ARG A 180 -26.32 -3.65 -9.93
N ALA A 181 -25.91 -3.01 -8.83
CA ALA A 181 -26.46 -3.26 -7.52
C ALA A 181 -27.93 -2.79 -7.39
N LEU A 182 -28.30 -1.71 -8.05
CA LEU A 182 -29.67 -1.22 -8.09
C LEU A 182 -30.61 -2.20 -8.83
N GLU A 183 -30.17 -2.77 -9.97
CA GLU A 183 -31.01 -3.57 -10.85
C GLU A 183 -30.99 -5.08 -10.55
N ALA A 184 -29.84 -5.62 -10.13
CA ALA A 184 -29.67 -7.06 -9.97
C ALA A 184 -30.58 -7.68 -8.91
N PRO A 185 -31.14 -8.89 -9.13
CA PRO A 185 -31.99 -9.59 -8.15
C PRO A 185 -31.27 -9.87 -6.82
N GLN A 186 -29.98 -10.16 -6.84
CA GLN A 186 -29.15 -10.31 -5.64
C GLN A 186 -28.75 -8.97 -5.00
N GLY A 187 -28.92 -7.87 -5.71
CA GLY A 187 -28.73 -6.50 -5.23
C GLY A 187 -29.99 -5.93 -4.60
N MET A 188 -30.48 -4.84 -5.17
CA MET A 188 -31.68 -4.12 -4.72
C MET A 188 -32.93 -4.48 -5.53
N ASN A 189 -32.79 -5.31 -6.56
CA ASN A 189 -33.91 -5.85 -7.36
C ASN A 189 -34.81 -4.77 -7.96
N GLY A 190 -34.26 -3.66 -8.44
CA GLY A 190 -34.98 -2.56 -9.06
C GLY A 190 -35.90 -1.77 -8.13
N LYS A 191 -35.80 -1.93 -6.80
CA LYS A 191 -36.64 -1.23 -5.80
C LYS A 191 -36.23 0.20 -5.59
N PHE A 192 -35.01 0.55 -5.93
CA PHE A 192 -34.42 1.87 -5.68
C PHE A 192 -33.97 2.52 -6.99
N SER A 193 -33.88 3.83 -6.99
CA SER A 193 -33.27 4.62 -8.05
C SER A 193 -32.31 5.65 -7.44
N ALA A 194 -31.27 5.99 -8.16
CA ALA A 194 -30.35 7.07 -7.82
C ALA A 194 -30.11 7.90 -9.08
N ASP A 195 -30.13 9.22 -8.94
CA ASP A 195 -29.77 10.12 -10.02
C ASP A 195 -28.26 10.22 -10.21
N GLU A 196 -27.83 10.89 -11.27
CA GLU A 196 -26.41 11.05 -11.62
C GLU A 196 -25.61 11.74 -10.50
N ASP A 197 -26.17 12.74 -9.84
CA ASP A 197 -25.52 13.47 -8.74
C ASP A 197 -25.34 12.59 -7.51
N THR A 198 -26.33 11.74 -7.20
CA THR A 198 -26.26 10.77 -6.11
C THR A 198 -25.18 9.71 -6.39
N VAL A 199 -25.16 9.13 -7.59
CA VAL A 199 -24.12 8.17 -8.01
C VAL A 199 -22.75 8.80 -7.92
N LYS A 200 -22.56 10.00 -8.46
CA LYS A 200 -21.31 10.75 -8.42
C LYS A 200 -20.86 11.05 -6.99
N THR A 201 -21.79 11.36 -6.10
CA THR A 201 -21.50 11.58 -4.68
C THR A 201 -20.98 10.29 -4.02
N ILE A 202 -21.60 9.13 -4.30
CA ILE A 202 -21.14 7.85 -3.79
C ILE A 202 -19.73 7.50 -4.35
N CYS A 203 -19.49 7.70 -5.66
CA CYS A 203 -18.18 7.49 -6.28
C CYS A 203 -17.08 8.30 -5.58
N THR A 204 -17.35 9.59 -5.36
CA THR A 204 -16.43 10.50 -4.66
C THR A 204 -16.12 10.02 -3.24
N LEU A 205 -17.15 9.64 -2.46
CA LEU A 205 -16.98 9.15 -1.09
C LEU A 205 -16.27 7.80 -1.02
N ALA A 206 -16.47 6.96 -2.03
CA ALA A 206 -15.84 5.65 -2.12
C ALA A 206 -14.34 5.75 -2.45
N ALA A 207 -13.91 6.78 -3.18
CA ALA A 207 -12.51 7.00 -3.56
C ALA A 207 -11.85 5.73 -4.16
N GLY A 208 -12.55 5.04 -5.07
CA GLY A 208 -12.08 3.82 -5.72
C GLY A 208 -12.22 2.52 -4.91
N ASP A 209 -12.87 2.55 -3.75
CA ASP A 209 -13.19 1.36 -2.93
C ASP A 209 -14.62 0.87 -3.21
N ALA A 210 -14.77 -0.25 -3.94
CA ALA A 210 -16.06 -0.85 -4.27
C ALA A 210 -16.86 -1.29 -3.03
N ARG A 211 -16.20 -1.75 -1.97
CA ARG A 211 -16.88 -2.17 -0.72
C ARG A 211 -17.49 -0.96 -0.04
N SER A 212 -16.75 0.13 0.04
CA SER A 212 -17.23 1.40 0.59
C SER A 212 -18.42 1.94 -0.21
N ALA A 213 -18.34 1.92 -1.55
CA ALA A 213 -19.43 2.36 -2.42
C ALA A 213 -20.73 1.58 -2.18
N LEU A 214 -20.64 0.25 -2.20
CA LEU A 214 -21.81 -0.62 -2.02
C LEU A 214 -22.38 -0.55 -0.60
N THR A 215 -21.53 -0.39 0.42
CA THR A 215 -21.98 -0.18 1.80
C THR A 215 -22.70 1.17 1.95
N THR A 216 -22.17 2.23 1.35
CA THR A 216 -22.81 3.54 1.33
C THR A 216 -24.16 3.48 0.63
N LEU A 217 -24.26 2.82 -0.52
CA LEU A 217 -25.50 2.63 -1.26
C LEU A 217 -26.55 1.86 -0.42
N GLU A 218 -26.13 0.79 0.27
CA GLU A 218 -27.01 0.00 1.13
C GLU A 218 -27.58 0.83 2.28
N LEU A 219 -26.73 1.56 3.02
CA LEU A 219 -27.16 2.43 4.11
C LEU A 219 -28.06 3.58 3.63
N ALA A 220 -27.70 4.21 2.50
CA ALA A 220 -28.52 5.28 1.92
C ALA A 220 -29.90 4.77 1.47
N SER A 221 -30.00 3.53 1.00
CA SER A 221 -31.28 2.89 0.65
C SER A 221 -32.17 2.65 1.88
N GLU A 222 -31.59 2.26 3.02
CA GLU A 222 -32.32 2.12 4.29
C GLU A 222 -32.86 3.46 4.77
N ILE A 223 -32.07 4.53 4.65
CA ILE A 223 -32.49 5.89 4.99
C ILE A 223 -33.62 6.35 4.08
N ALA A 224 -33.51 6.12 2.77
CA ALA A 224 -34.54 6.49 1.80
C ALA A 224 -35.91 5.84 2.11
N VAL A 225 -35.92 4.60 2.64
CA VAL A 225 -37.16 3.92 3.06
C VAL A 225 -37.74 4.54 4.34
N THR A 226 -36.91 4.98 5.28
CA THR A 226 -37.35 5.53 6.56
C THR A 226 -37.66 7.03 6.52
N ARG A 227 -37.21 7.75 5.49
CA ARG A 227 -37.43 9.20 5.32
C ARG A 227 -38.91 9.61 5.29
N PRO A 228 -39.86 8.90 4.62
CA PRO A 228 -41.26 9.27 4.64
C PRO A 228 -41.84 9.40 6.05
N ASP A 229 -41.43 8.53 6.96
CA ASP A 229 -41.92 8.53 8.36
C ASP A 229 -41.37 9.71 9.17
N THR A 230 -40.16 10.19 8.83
CA THR A 230 -39.47 11.25 9.57
C THR A 230 -39.78 12.65 9.03
N GLU A 231 -39.98 12.79 7.72
CA GLU A 231 -40.22 14.09 7.04
C GLU A 231 -41.65 14.32 6.60
N GLY A 232 -42.54 13.36 6.84
CA GLY A 232 -43.95 13.46 6.40
C GLY A 232 -44.14 13.42 4.89
N THR A 233 -43.13 12.99 4.14
CA THR A 233 -43.17 12.82 2.68
C THR A 233 -43.91 11.53 2.36
N PRO A 234 -44.89 11.50 1.41
CA PRO A 234 -45.58 10.25 1.07
C PRO A 234 -44.61 9.22 0.52
N ALA A 235 -44.73 7.96 0.97
CA ALA A 235 -44.00 6.84 0.39
C ALA A 235 -44.31 6.70 -1.12
N PRO A 236 -43.40 6.22 -1.94
CA PRO A 236 -43.65 5.97 -3.37
C PRO A 236 -44.89 5.09 -3.56
N ALA A 237 -45.64 5.34 -4.61
CA ALA A 237 -46.83 4.54 -4.93
C ALA A 237 -46.42 3.07 -5.21
N ALA A 238 -47.37 2.14 -5.07
CA ALA A 238 -47.11 0.72 -5.31
C ALA A 238 -46.55 0.49 -6.71
N GLY A 239 -45.34 0.03 -6.81
CA GLY A 239 -44.61 -0.22 -8.07
C GLY A 239 -43.63 0.89 -8.49
N GLU A 240 -43.57 2.00 -7.78
CA GLU A 240 -42.57 3.03 -7.95
C GLU A 240 -41.29 2.70 -7.16
N ARG A 241 -40.14 3.21 -7.65
CA ARG A 241 -38.85 3.03 -6.99
C ARG A 241 -38.66 4.07 -5.89
N TYR A 242 -38.02 3.69 -4.80
CA TYR A 242 -37.57 4.62 -3.77
C TYR A 242 -36.38 5.44 -4.31
N PRO A 243 -36.49 6.77 -4.42
CA PRO A 243 -35.36 7.58 -4.85
C PRO A 243 -34.37 7.75 -3.69
N ILE A 244 -33.14 7.31 -3.91
CA ILE A 244 -32.00 7.61 -3.05
C ILE A 244 -31.49 8.99 -3.45
N THR A 245 -31.32 9.88 -2.49
CA THR A 245 -30.87 11.26 -2.71
C THR A 245 -29.46 11.49 -2.19
N VAL A 246 -28.85 12.60 -2.61
CA VAL A 246 -27.55 13.05 -2.08
C VAL A 246 -27.59 13.23 -0.56
N ASP A 247 -28.74 13.66 0.01
CA ASP A 247 -28.85 13.85 1.45
C ASP A 247 -28.95 12.53 2.21
N ASP A 248 -29.57 11.48 1.64
CA ASP A 248 -29.52 10.12 2.20
C ASP A 248 -28.08 9.61 2.25
N VAL A 249 -27.29 9.84 1.18
CA VAL A 249 -25.86 9.48 1.12
C VAL A 249 -25.04 10.24 2.17
N LYS A 250 -25.35 11.52 2.41
CA LYS A 250 -24.70 12.32 3.46
C LYS A 250 -24.98 11.77 4.86
N ILE A 251 -26.24 11.46 5.13
CA ILE A 251 -26.65 10.87 6.41
C ILE A 251 -26.01 9.50 6.62
N ALA A 252 -25.89 8.68 5.57
CA ALA A 252 -25.21 7.39 5.61
C ALA A 252 -23.71 7.49 5.94
N ASN A 253 -23.07 8.63 5.66
CA ASN A 253 -21.63 8.86 5.87
C ASN A 253 -21.30 10.11 6.68
N PRO A 254 -21.74 10.23 7.95
CA PRO A 254 -21.60 11.46 8.74
C PRO A 254 -20.13 11.81 9.10
N ARG A 255 -19.19 10.86 9.01
CA ARG A 255 -17.77 11.04 9.38
C ARG A 255 -16.86 11.41 8.22
N ARG A 256 -17.28 11.25 6.97
CA ARG A 256 -16.56 11.75 5.80
C ARG A 256 -17.11 13.14 5.47
N GLY A 257 -16.62 14.15 6.19
CA GLY A 257 -16.99 15.53 5.94
C GLY A 257 -16.82 15.91 4.47
N PHE A 258 -17.76 16.67 3.92
CA PHE A 258 -17.81 17.17 2.53
C PHE A 258 -16.64 18.09 2.14
N SER A 259 -15.55 18.12 2.88
CA SER A 259 -14.41 19.00 2.61
C SER A 259 -13.36 18.41 1.64
N TYR A 260 -13.53 17.15 1.21
CA TYR A 260 -12.74 16.61 0.09
C TYR A 260 -13.49 16.81 -1.21
N ASP A 261 -13.00 17.78 -1.96
CA ASP A 261 -13.48 18.03 -3.30
C ASP A 261 -13.06 16.90 -4.26
N LYS A 262 -13.93 16.63 -5.15
CA LYS A 262 -14.31 15.47 -5.95
C LYS A 262 -13.28 14.90 -6.94
N ASN A 263 -12.01 15.27 -6.91
CA ASN A 263 -11.00 14.71 -7.81
C ASN A 263 -9.84 14.16 -7.00
N GLY A 264 -9.40 12.94 -7.30
CA GLY A 264 -8.17 12.37 -6.77
C GLY A 264 -6.96 13.30 -6.95
N ASP A 265 -7.00 14.20 -7.92
CA ASP A 265 -6.04 15.26 -8.17
C ASP A 265 -5.93 16.23 -6.98
N MET A 266 -7.03 16.61 -6.34
CA MET A 266 -6.99 17.56 -5.21
C MET A 266 -6.37 16.96 -3.94
N HIS A 267 -6.51 15.66 -3.71
CA HIS A 267 -5.78 14.97 -2.63
C HIS A 267 -4.27 15.07 -2.84
N TYR A 268 -3.80 14.74 -4.05
CA TYR A 268 -2.39 14.89 -4.43
C TYR A 268 -1.93 16.34 -4.41
N ASP A 269 -2.79 17.28 -4.79
CA ASP A 269 -2.50 18.72 -4.76
C ASP A 269 -2.30 19.22 -3.33
N ILE A 270 -3.14 18.82 -2.37
CA ILE A 270 -3.01 19.21 -0.96
C ILE A 270 -1.72 18.64 -0.36
N ILE A 271 -1.42 17.36 -0.61
CA ILE A 271 -0.17 16.73 -0.19
C ILE A 271 1.03 17.45 -0.80
N SER A 272 0.96 17.74 -2.09
CA SER A 272 1.99 18.47 -2.83
C SER A 272 2.18 19.89 -2.27
N ALA A 273 1.09 20.57 -1.95
CA ALA A 273 1.12 21.89 -1.33
C ALA A 273 1.74 21.83 0.07
N PHE A 274 1.40 20.84 0.89
CA PHE A 274 1.99 20.61 2.19
C PHE A 274 3.51 20.41 2.12
N ILE A 275 3.97 19.50 1.23
CA ILE A 275 5.39 19.23 1.02
C ILE A 275 6.12 20.50 0.54
N LYS A 276 5.56 21.20 -0.47
CA LYS A 276 6.15 22.42 -1.02
C LYS A 276 6.20 23.57 -0.01
N SER A 277 5.23 23.64 0.90
CA SER A 277 5.23 24.63 1.98
C SER A 277 6.34 24.37 2.99
N MET A 278 6.55 23.10 3.40
CA MET A 278 7.70 22.73 4.25
C MET A 278 9.03 23.00 3.55
N ARG A 279 9.14 22.66 2.25
CA ARG A 279 10.32 22.94 1.42
C ARG A 279 10.61 24.43 1.30
N GLY A 280 9.55 25.23 1.13
CA GLY A 280 9.60 26.69 1.04
C GLY A 280 9.77 27.40 2.39
N SER A 281 9.82 26.67 3.51
CA SER A 281 9.94 27.23 4.88
C SER A 281 8.83 28.24 5.22
N ASP A 282 7.59 27.95 4.79
CA ASP A 282 6.39 28.71 5.15
C ASP A 282 5.61 27.94 6.25
N PRO A 283 5.71 28.34 7.53
CA PRO A 283 5.07 27.63 8.63
C PRO A 283 3.54 27.77 8.63
N ASP A 284 3.00 28.90 8.21
CA ASP A 284 1.56 29.13 8.19
C ASP A 284 0.89 28.27 7.09
N ALA A 285 1.48 28.26 5.89
CA ALA A 285 1.01 27.39 4.81
C ALA A 285 1.16 25.90 5.18
N THR A 286 2.26 25.51 5.82
CA THR A 286 2.49 24.14 6.30
C THR A 286 1.38 23.69 7.25
N ILE A 287 1.04 24.50 8.26
CA ILE A 287 -0.03 24.20 9.23
C ILE A 287 -1.41 24.21 8.56
N TYR A 288 -1.65 25.12 7.64
CA TYR A 288 -2.94 25.17 6.92
C TYR A 288 -3.18 23.89 6.10
N TRP A 289 -2.19 23.45 5.33
CA TRP A 289 -2.33 22.23 4.52
C TRP A 289 -2.37 20.98 5.38
N LEU A 290 -1.62 20.94 6.50
CA LEU A 290 -1.71 19.87 7.50
C LEU A 290 -3.13 19.78 8.08
N ALA A 291 -3.71 20.91 8.49
CA ALA A 291 -5.06 20.96 9.04
C ALA A 291 -6.10 20.48 8.02
N ARG A 292 -5.95 20.84 6.74
CA ARG A 292 -6.83 20.36 5.66
C ARG A 292 -6.74 18.84 5.47
N MET A 293 -5.55 18.23 5.56
CA MET A 293 -5.39 16.78 5.50
C MET A 293 -6.05 16.09 6.71
N ILE A 294 -5.88 16.66 7.91
CA ILE A 294 -6.47 16.12 9.15
C ILE A 294 -7.99 16.21 9.12
N ASP A 295 -8.55 17.35 8.73
CA ASP A 295 -10.01 17.59 8.63
C ASP A 295 -10.64 16.66 7.59
N ALA A 296 -9.92 16.36 6.53
CA ALA A 296 -10.31 15.40 5.51
C ALA A 296 -10.24 13.94 5.95
N GLY A 297 -9.72 13.66 7.15
CA GLY A 297 -9.61 12.30 7.69
C GLY A 297 -8.45 11.49 7.14
N GLU A 298 -7.38 12.16 6.65
CA GLU A 298 -6.17 11.47 6.19
C GLU A 298 -5.54 10.61 7.30
N ASP A 299 -4.99 9.47 6.93
CA ASP A 299 -4.28 8.60 7.88
C ASP A 299 -3.11 9.35 8.54
N PRO A 300 -3.09 9.48 9.88
CA PRO A 300 -2.02 10.18 10.58
C PRO A 300 -0.64 9.57 10.33
N LYS A 301 -0.57 8.26 10.07
CA LYS A 301 0.69 7.59 9.71
C LYS A 301 1.15 7.96 8.30
N PHE A 302 0.22 8.18 7.38
CA PHE A 302 0.55 8.67 6.04
C PHE A 302 1.16 10.07 6.11
N ILE A 303 0.53 10.99 6.84
CA ILE A 303 1.06 12.35 7.05
C ILE A 303 2.44 12.29 7.68
N ALA A 304 2.60 11.50 8.74
CA ALA A 304 3.89 11.34 9.43
C ALA A 304 4.99 10.77 8.51
N ARG A 305 4.68 9.80 7.64
CA ARG A 305 5.61 9.28 6.62
C ARG A 305 6.06 10.38 5.66
N ARG A 306 5.16 11.26 5.23
CA ARG A 306 5.53 12.38 4.33
C ARG A 306 6.46 13.36 5.01
N ILE A 307 6.24 13.69 6.29
CA ILE A 307 7.15 14.53 7.08
C ILE A 307 8.52 13.86 7.20
N MET A 308 8.56 12.54 7.44
CA MET A 308 9.80 11.77 7.63
C MET A 308 10.63 11.70 6.33
N ILE A 309 9.98 11.50 5.18
CA ILE A 309 10.64 11.55 3.87
C ILE A 309 11.23 12.94 3.64
N HIS A 310 10.42 13.99 3.86
CA HIS A 310 10.85 15.37 3.67
C HIS A 310 12.03 15.79 4.57
N ALA A 311 12.06 15.28 5.80
CA ALA A 311 13.19 15.48 6.72
C ALA A 311 14.52 14.93 6.16
N SER A 312 14.48 13.88 5.34
CA SER A 312 15.68 13.31 4.70
C SER A 312 15.95 13.91 3.32
N GLU A 313 14.89 14.16 2.53
CA GLU A 313 14.94 14.67 1.16
C GLU A 313 15.41 16.12 1.11
N ASP A 314 14.78 17.02 1.89
CA ASP A 314 14.96 18.45 1.79
C ASP A 314 15.76 19.10 2.95
N VAL A 315 15.86 18.44 4.10
CA VAL A 315 16.67 18.91 5.23
C VAL A 315 17.98 18.12 5.29
N GLY A 316 17.91 16.81 5.20
CA GLY A 316 19.07 15.94 5.16
C GLY A 316 20.04 16.21 6.32
N ASN A 317 21.33 16.32 6.01
CA ASN A 317 22.38 16.58 6.99
C ASN A 317 22.57 18.07 7.34
N ALA A 318 21.78 18.98 6.75
CA ALA A 318 21.80 20.37 7.25
C ALA A 318 21.28 20.45 8.70
N ASP A 319 20.31 19.59 9.06
CA ASP A 319 19.88 19.36 10.44
C ASP A 319 19.51 17.88 10.67
N PRO A 320 20.44 17.04 11.15
CA PRO A 320 20.17 15.63 11.42
C PRO A 320 19.08 15.35 12.44
N GLN A 321 18.72 16.33 13.29
CA GLN A 321 17.63 16.19 14.26
C GLN A 321 16.25 16.13 13.58
N ALA A 322 16.11 16.69 12.39
CA ALA A 322 14.84 16.71 11.66
C ALA A 322 14.27 15.30 11.47
N LEU A 323 15.10 14.34 11.07
CA LEU A 323 14.67 12.94 10.90
C LEU A 323 14.29 12.29 12.23
N LEU A 324 14.99 12.59 13.32
CA LEU A 324 14.67 12.05 14.66
C LEU A 324 13.34 12.59 15.18
N VAL A 325 13.08 13.89 15.01
CA VAL A 325 11.81 14.52 15.38
C VAL A 325 10.66 13.96 14.56
N ALA A 326 10.84 13.82 13.23
CA ALA A 326 9.85 13.24 12.35
C ALA A 326 9.55 11.76 12.68
N HIS A 327 10.58 10.97 13.02
CA HIS A 327 10.41 9.59 13.46
C HIS A 327 9.66 9.50 14.80
N ALA A 328 9.98 10.35 15.76
CA ALA A 328 9.26 10.39 17.03
C ALA A 328 7.78 10.74 16.84
N ALA A 329 7.47 11.68 15.95
CA ALA A 329 6.08 12.02 15.61
C ALA A 329 5.35 10.87 14.91
N PHE A 330 6.02 10.11 14.03
CA PHE A 330 5.45 8.90 13.43
C PHE A 330 5.07 7.87 14.49
N LYS A 331 5.96 7.59 15.44
CA LYS A 331 5.67 6.66 16.54
C LYS A 331 4.57 7.16 17.47
N SER A 332 4.52 8.46 17.73
CA SER A 332 3.43 9.07 18.50
C SER A 332 2.08 8.94 17.76
N ALA A 333 2.05 9.20 16.47
CA ALA A 333 0.83 9.04 15.65
C ALA A 333 0.33 7.60 15.62
N GLU A 334 1.24 6.62 15.58
CA GLU A 334 0.92 5.19 15.61
C GLU A 334 0.28 4.75 16.95
N VAL A 335 0.76 5.29 18.07
CA VAL A 335 0.35 4.88 19.42
C VAL A 335 -0.87 5.67 19.91
N ILE A 336 -0.93 6.96 19.64
CA ILE A 336 -1.93 7.88 20.19
C ILE A 336 -3.18 7.92 19.31
N GLY A 337 -2.99 8.09 17.98
CA GLY A 337 -4.11 8.31 17.05
C GLY A 337 -4.78 9.68 17.17
N TYR A 338 -5.81 9.92 16.34
CA TYR A 338 -6.63 11.13 16.42
C TYR A 338 -7.59 11.08 17.62
N PRO A 339 -7.90 12.26 18.22
CA PRO A 339 -7.55 13.61 17.76
C PRO A 339 -6.20 14.14 18.27
N GLU A 340 -5.56 13.54 19.26
CA GLU A 340 -4.40 14.12 19.97
C GLU A 340 -3.13 14.12 19.12
N CYS A 341 -2.88 13.10 18.30
CA CYS A 341 -1.66 12.99 17.50
C CYS A 341 -1.45 14.14 16.51
N ARG A 342 -2.51 14.95 16.22
CA ARG A 342 -2.38 16.16 15.41
C ARG A 342 -1.35 17.15 15.96
N ILE A 343 -1.16 17.17 17.28
CA ILE A 343 -0.21 18.07 17.94
C ILE A 343 1.23 17.62 17.62
N ASN A 344 1.49 16.31 17.69
CA ASN A 344 2.79 15.74 17.36
C ASN A 344 3.13 15.93 15.88
N LEU A 345 2.14 15.78 15.00
CA LEU A 345 2.31 16.01 13.55
C LEU A 345 2.63 17.49 13.27
N ALA A 346 1.93 18.42 13.91
CA ALA A 346 2.17 19.85 13.79
C ALA A 346 3.56 20.25 14.28
N GLN A 347 3.99 19.72 15.42
CA GLN A 347 5.34 19.97 15.96
C GLN A 347 6.42 19.52 14.97
N ALA A 348 6.31 18.31 14.43
CA ALA A 348 7.29 17.77 13.50
C ALA A 348 7.29 18.53 12.16
N ALA A 349 6.10 18.85 11.62
CA ALA A 349 5.97 19.59 10.39
C ALA A 349 6.61 21.00 10.50
N LEU A 350 6.37 21.72 11.60
CA LEU A 350 6.98 23.01 11.87
C LEU A 350 8.50 22.91 12.04
N TYR A 351 8.99 21.88 12.76
CA TYR A 351 10.42 21.68 12.93
C TYR A 351 11.09 21.48 11.56
N VAL A 352 10.59 20.56 10.75
CA VAL A 352 11.12 20.26 9.40
C VAL A 352 10.98 21.46 8.45
N CYS A 353 9.86 22.21 8.56
CA CYS A 353 9.63 23.43 7.79
C CYS A 353 10.70 24.50 8.07
N LEU A 354 11.07 24.71 9.32
CA LEU A 354 11.98 25.78 9.73
C LEU A 354 13.47 25.36 9.73
N ALA A 355 13.76 24.08 9.61
CA ALA A 355 15.12 23.56 9.53
C ALA A 355 15.87 24.08 8.29
N PRO A 356 17.20 24.26 8.35
CA PRO A 356 18.00 24.57 7.18
C PRO A 356 17.86 23.48 6.12
N LYS A 357 17.87 23.84 4.83
CA LYS A 357 17.59 22.93 3.72
C LYS A 357 18.86 22.44 3.03
N SER A 358 18.96 21.12 2.83
CA SER A 358 19.96 20.46 1.98
C SER A 358 19.33 19.22 1.34
N ASN A 359 19.33 19.15 0.02
CA ASN A 359 18.96 17.96 -0.74
C ASN A 359 20.18 17.10 -1.14
N ALA A 360 21.34 17.37 -0.54
CA ALA A 360 22.59 16.68 -0.90
C ALA A 360 22.52 15.15 -0.74
N CYS A 361 21.73 14.65 0.21
CA CYS A 361 21.54 13.21 0.42
C CYS A 361 20.82 12.55 -0.74
N GLU A 362 19.68 13.13 -1.17
CA GLU A 362 18.90 12.64 -2.31
C GLU A 362 19.70 12.75 -3.61
N ALA A 363 20.19 13.94 -3.93
CA ALA A 363 20.94 14.21 -5.14
C ALA A 363 22.16 13.28 -5.29
N SER A 364 22.85 12.99 -4.17
CA SER A 364 24.04 12.12 -4.19
C SER A 364 23.73 10.67 -4.54
N ILE A 365 22.70 10.11 -3.90
CA ILE A 365 22.31 8.71 -4.15
C ILE A 365 21.74 8.55 -5.55
N ASP A 366 20.96 9.51 -6.02
CA ASP A 366 20.39 9.48 -7.37
C ASP A 366 21.48 9.59 -8.45
N ALA A 367 22.46 10.48 -8.25
CA ALA A 367 23.59 10.60 -9.15
C ALA A 367 24.42 9.29 -9.21
N ALA A 368 24.65 8.63 -8.06
CA ALA A 368 25.37 7.37 -8.00
C ALA A 368 24.58 6.24 -8.68
N LEU A 369 23.28 6.14 -8.47
CA LEU A 369 22.40 5.18 -9.13
C LEU A 369 22.37 5.40 -10.65
N ALA A 370 22.27 6.65 -11.09
CA ALA A 370 22.30 7.01 -12.49
C ALA A 370 23.64 6.61 -13.16
N ASP A 371 24.76 6.83 -12.48
CA ASP A 371 26.08 6.40 -12.98
C ASP A 371 26.15 4.87 -13.14
N ILE A 372 25.70 4.11 -12.16
CA ILE A 372 25.66 2.63 -12.21
C ILE A 372 24.81 2.15 -13.39
N HIS A 373 23.64 2.74 -13.61
CA HIS A 373 22.75 2.36 -14.70
C HIS A 373 23.32 2.72 -16.09
N ASN A 374 24.03 3.83 -16.21
CA ASN A 374 24.53 4.34 -17.49
C ASN A 374 25.92 3.77 -17.85
N SER A 375 26.78 3.58 -16.85
CA SER A 375 28.18 3.20 -17.05
C SER A 375 28.47 1.73 -16.73
N GLY A 376 27.49 1.01 -16.14
CA GLY A 376 27.66 -0.35 -15.68
C GLY A 376 28.44 -0.46 -14.37
N LEU A 377 28.63 -1.70 -13.92
CA LEU A 377 29.33 -2.00 -12.67
C LEU A 377 30.85 -1.88 -12.86
N ARG A 378 31.47 -1.06 -11.99
CA ARG A 378 32.94 -0.96 -11.90
C ARG A 378 33.47 -1.94 -10.85
N GLU A 379 34.74 -2.38 -11.03
CA GLU A 379 35.36 -3.27 -10.06
C GLU A 379 35.70 -2.56 -8.73
N VAL A 380 35.56 -3.32 -7.65
CA VAL A 380 35.98 -2.86 -6.33
C VAL A 380 37.52 -2.84 -6.31
N PRO A 381 38.19 -1.74 -5.89
CA PRO A 381 39.63 -1.68 -5.71
C PRO A 381 40.13 -2.88 -4.89
N SER A 382 41.22 -3.54 -5.37
CA SER A 382 41.65 -4.83 -4.82
C SER A 382 41.88 -4.79 -3.31
N TYR A 383 42.53 -3.75 -2.80
CA TYR A 383 42.82 -3.57 -1.36
C TYR A 383 41.61 -3.29 -0.50
N LEU A 384 40.39 -3.01 -1.07
CA LEU A 384 39.13 -2.89 -0.36
C LEU A 384 38.32 -4.18 -0.35
N ARG A 385 38.76 -5.20 -1.08
CA ARG A 385 38.06 -6.49 -1.16
C ARG A 385 38.23 -7.29 0.13
N ASP A 386 37.27 -8.16 0.42
CA ASP A 386 37.29 -9.06 1.58
C ASP A 386 38.53 -10.01 1.50
N ARG A 387 39.35 -10.01 2.54
CA ARG A 387 40.57 -10.82 2.65
C ARG A 387 40.32 -12.28 3.04
N HIS A 388 39.11 -12.68 3.36
CA HIS A 388 38.78 -14.07 3.66
C HIS A 388 38.58 -14.94 2.43
N ARG A 389 38.86 -14.40 1.24
CA ARG A 389 38.75 -15.14 -0.05
C ARG A 389 40.07 -15.72 -0.48
N PRO A 390 40.07 -16.91 -1.17
CA PRO A 390 41.29 -17.43 -1.81
C PRO A 390 41.89 -16.40 -2.77
N GLY A 391 43.23 -16.24 -2.75
CA GLY A 391 43.95 -15.28 -3.61
C GLY A 391 44.01 -13.86 -3.05
N SER A 392 43.59 -13.64 -1.80
CA SER A 392 43.61 -12.32 -1.13
C SER A 392 45.00 -11.76 -0.86
N ASP A 393 46.04 -12.58 -0.96
CA ASP A 393 47.45 -12.17 -0.80
C ASP A 393 47.93 -11.18 -1.88
N GLU A 394 47.22 -11.15 -3.03
CA GLU A 394 47.51 -10.27 -4.16
C GLU A 394 46.76 -8.91 -4.08
N TYR A 395 45.91 -8.70 -3.09
CA TYR A 395 44.99 -7.54 -3.03
C TYR A 395 45.63 -6.20 -2.65
N GLY A 396 46.91 -6.17 -2.34
CA GLY A 396 47.54 -4.96 -1.84
C GLY A 396 47.23 -4.66 -0.38
N VAL A 397 47.69 -3.52 0.13
CA VAL A 397 47.57 -3.16 1.55
C VAL A 397 46.45 -2.13 1.73
N TYR A 398 45.42 -2.50 2.48
CA TYR A 398 44.48 -1.55 3.00
C TYR A 398 45.08 -0.74 4.15
N LYS A 399 45.09 0.57 4.01
CA LYS A 399 45.53 1.48 5.10
C LYS A 399 44.35 1.69 6.05
N TYR A 400 44.47 1.22 7.31
CA TYR A 400 43.43 1.35 8.30
C TYR A 400 43.45 2.74 8.90
N PRO A 401 42.38 3.56 8.73
CA PRO A 401 42.40 4.98 9.15
C PRO A 401 42.71 5.21 10.63
N HIS A 402 42.32 4.28 11.52
CA HIS A 402 42.60 4.42 12.97
C HIS A 402 44.07 4.29 13.34
N ASP A 403 44.93 3.81 12.42
CA ASP A 403 46.39 3.76 12.62
C ASP A 403 47.06 5.10 12.29
N TYR A 404 46.28 6.09 11.82
CA TYR A 404 46.77 7.39 11.38
C TYR A 404 46.23 8.55 12.23
N PRO A 405 46.94 9.68 12.30
CA PRO A 405 46.48 10.87 13.03
C PRO A 405 45.09 11.30 12.53
N GLU A 406 44.25 11.76 13.44
CA GLU A 406 42.87 12.23 13.20
C GLU A 406 41.95 11.16 12.59
N GLY A 407 42.38 9.85 12.55
CA GLY A 407 41.61 8.78 11.95
C GLY A 407 41.44 8.92 10.44
N TRP A 408 42.38 9.60 9.78
CA TRP A 408 42.33 9.84 8.35
C TRP A 408 43.64 9.50 7.65
N VAL A 409 43.50 8.92 6.43
CA VAL A 409 44.65 8.61 5.57
C VAL A 409 44.25 8.80 4.10
N ASP A 410 45.17 9.36 3.34
CA ASP A 410 44.98 9.48 1.89
C ASP A 410 45.00 8.10 1.21
N GLN A 411 43.80 7.65 0.85
CA GLN A 411 43.58 6.38 0.16
C GLN A 411 42.34 6.56 -0.75
N ARG A 412 42.41 5.94 -1.93
CA ARG A 412 41.27 5.94 -2.86
C ARG A 412 40.23 4.91 -2.40
N TYR A 413 39.00 5.32 -2.29
CA TYR A 413 37.85 4.44 -1.97
C TYR A 413 36.90 4.24 -3.14
N LEU A 414 36.95 5.13 -4.13
CA LEU A 414 36.13 5.03 -5.34
C LEU A 414 36.78 4.09 -6.35
N PRO A 415 35.96 3.39 -7.18
CA PRO A 415 36.47 2.62 -8.33
C PRO A 415 37.26 3.50 -9.30
N GLU A 416 38.00 2.87 -10.18
CA GLU A 416 38.67 3.57 -11.28
C GLU A 416 37.69 4.34 -12.15
N GLY A 417 38.09 5.53 -12.60
CA GLY A 417 37.28 6.42 -13.42
C GLY A 417 36.32 7.34 -12.64
N LEU A 418 36.28 7.23 -11.31
CA LEU A 418 35.52 8.14 -10.44
C LEU A 418 36.46 8.87 -9.50
N GLU A 419 36.24 10.17 -9.30
CA GLU A 419 37.03 11.01 -8.42
C GLU A 419 36.18 11.48 -7.21
N ARG A 420 36.85 11.94 -6.15
CA ARG A 420 36.15 12.55 -5.00
C ARG A 420 35.27 13.70 -5.45
N GLY A 421 34.08 13.81 -4.89
CA GLY A 421 33.09 14.81 -5.30
C GLY A 421 32.29 14.44 -6.54
N ALA A 422 32.45 13.21 -7.08
CA ALA A 422 31.67 12.76 -8.22
C ALA A 422 30.14 12.75 -7.96
N PHE A 423 29.75 12.48 -6.72
CA PHE A 423 28.34 12.34 -6.36
C PHE A 423 27.90 13.31 -5.27
N TRP A 424 28.64 13.37 -4.15
CA TRP A 424 28.22 14.18 -3.00
C TRP A 424 28.69 15.62 -3.12
N GLN A 425 27.73 16.53 -3.14
CA GLN A 425 27.91 17.97 -3.22
C GLN A 425 27.19 18.60 -2.01
N PRO A 426 27.90 19.01 -0.93
CA PRO A 426 27.27 19.60 0.23
C PRO A 426 26.60 20.94 -0.10
N ALA A 427 25.43 21.19 0.52
CA ALA A 427 24.70 22.44 0.29
C ALA A 427 25.32 23.65 1.02
N GLY A 428 26.29 23.43 1.89
CA GLY A 428 26.95 24.49 2.65
C GLY A 428 26.02 25.17 3.65
N ARG A 429 25.24 24.38 4.40
CA ARG A 429 24.25 24.91 5.37
C ARG A 429 24.19 24.06 6.63
N GLY A 430 24.02 24.73 7.78
CA GLY A 430 23.75 24.11 9.06
C GLY A 430 24.83 23.15 9.53
N TRP A 431 24.45 21.99 10.10
CA TRP A 431 25.40 21.00 10.59
C TRP A 431 26.29 20.42 9.48
N GLU A 432 25.77 20.30 8.26
CA GLU A 432 26.49 19.79 7.10
C GLU A 432 27.72 20.67 6.80
N GLU A 433 27.54 21.99 6.72
CA GLU A 433 28.61 22.96 6.51
C GLU A 433 29.67 22.85 7.57
N TRP A 434 29.28 22.92 8.84
CA TRP A 434 30.19 22.77 9.96
C TRP A 434 31.00 21.47 9.89
N ARG A 435 30.34 20.34 9.59
CA ARG A 435 31.01 19.03 9.54
C ARG A 435 31.97 18.91 8.36
N VAL A 436 31.66 19.50 7.22
CA VAL A 436 32.55 19.55 6.06
C VAL A 436 33.81 20.33 6.43
N GLU A 437 33.68 21.52 7.00
CA GLU A 437 34.83 22.32 7.45
C GLU A 437 35.71 21.56 8.45
N GLN A 438 35.11 20.87 9.43
CA GLN A 438 35.89 20.06 10.37
C GLN A 438 36.64 18.93 9.65
N SER A 439 35.95 18.21 8.74
CA SER A 439 36.58 17.13 7.95
C SER A 439 37.76 17.62 7.09
N GLU A 440 37.68 18.83 6.53
CA GLU A 440 38.75 19.43 5.75
C GLU A 440 39.95 19.82 6.65
N ARG A 441 39.71 20.35 7.86
CA ARG A 441 40.72 20.61 8.86
C ARG A 441 41.44 19.33 9.29
N ASP A 442 40.69 18.27 9.60
CA ASP A 442 41.23 16.94 9.95
C ASP A 442 42.15 16.41 8.83
N ARG A 443 41.77 16.60 7.56
CA ARG A 443 42.57 16.18 6.39
C ARG A 443 43.82 17.04 6.16
N SER A 444 43.77 18.31 6.50
CA SER A 444 44.91 19.23 6.33
C SER A 444 45.95 19.14 7.44
N GLY A 445 45.72 18.37 8.49
CA GLY A 445 46.58 18.28 9.66
C GLY A 445 46.60 19.56 10.52
N ASN A 446 45.67 20.49 10.29
CA ASN A 446 45.50 21.75 11.00
C ASN A 446 44.44 21.69 12.09
N ALA A 447 44.20 20.54 12.72
CA ALA A 447 43.30 20.47 13.86
C ALA A 447 43.83 21.35 15.02
N PRO A 448 42.98 22.16 15.66
CA PRO A 448 43.42 22.87 16.88
C PRO A 448 43.74 21.83 17.94
N LYS A 449 44.90 21.98 18.57
CA LYS A 449 45.34 21.12 19.68
C LYS A 449 44.43 21.24 20.88
#